data_9806c42df9c390a00ef407ba9d5f3ede
#
_entry.id   9806c42df9c390a00ef407ba9d5f3ede
#
_cell.length_a   1.000
_cell.length_b   1.000
_cell.length_c   1.000
_cell.angle_alpha   90.00
_cell.angle_beta   90.00
_cell.angle_gamma   90.00
#
_symmetry.space_group_name_H-M   'P 1'
#
loop_
_entity.id
_entity.type
_entity.pdbx_description
1 polymer ?
#
loop_
_entity_poly.entity_id
_entity_poly.type
_entity_poly.pdbx_seq_one_letter_code
_entity_poly.pdbx_strand_id
1 'polypeptide(L)'
;MDDVQQLGEMLRHYAESEAHKKQLFESQSAVWTTRISELFDQIEQWLEPVKAPNLLEVSREAYVATGPGIPVETSTFKTEKLSIVIAGKPVEFVPEVMGAGGVVSLGIVGLTAARLGSVSLVCQPPANNWQWRKTNGLKDPDVFAFDANFLAQQLQGLIPRNRI
;
A
#
# COMPACT_ATOMS: atom_id res chain seq x y z
N MET A 1 24.41 30.93 33.18
CA MET A 1 24.18 29.51 32.85
C MET A 1 25.44 28.97 32.20
N ASP A 2 25.89 27.83 32.68
CA ASP A 2 27.06 27.17 32.18
C ASP A 2 26.77 26.58 30.79
N ASP A 3 27.70 26.69 29.87
CA ASP A 3 27.55 26.15 28.52
C ASP A 3 27.39 24.61 28.52
N VAL A 4 28.02 23.94 29.49
CA VAL A 4 27.89 22.50 29.66
C VAL A 4 26.48 22.13 30.07
N GLN A 5 25.88 22.90 30.97
CA GLN A 5 24.48 22.70 31.35
C GLN A 5 23.53 22.88 30.18
N GLN A 6 23.77 23.91 29.39
CA GLN A 6 22.96 24.22 28.22
C GLN A 6 23.05 23.08 27.20
N LEU A 7 24.25 22.56 26.98
CA LEU A 7 24.48 21.41 26.11
C LEU A 7 23.69 20.19 26.60
N GLY A 8 23.72 19.94 27.92
CA GLY A 8 22.98 18.83 28.50
C GLY A 8 21.49 18.92 28.30
N GLU A 9 20.95 20.13 28.45
CA GLU A 9 19.50 20.36 28.21
C GLU A 9 19.15 20.17 26.73
N MET A 10 19.98 20.66 25.83
CA MET A 10 19.75 20.48 24.39
C MET A 10 19.79 19.01 23.99
N LEU A 11 20.73 18.24 24.54
CA LEU A 11 20.81 16.80 24.28
C LEU A 11 19.59 16.07 24.82
N ARG A 12 19.09 16.48 25.96
CA ARG A 12 17.88 15.88 26.54
C ARG A 12 16.67 16.12 25.66
N HIS A 13 16.49 17.36 25.19
CA HIS A 13 15.40 17.73 24.29
C HIS A 13 15.51 16.96 22.97
N TYR A 14 16.72 16.83 22.45
CA TYR A 14 16.95 16.05 21.24
C TYR A 14 16.54 14.58 21.42
N ALA A 15 16.95 13.97 22.52
CA ALA A 15 16.60 12.59 22.79
C ALA A 15 15.11 12.38 22.96
N GLU A 16 14.43 13.30 23.65
CA GLU A 16 12.97 13.25 23.81
C GLU A 16 12.26 13.43 22.47
N SER A 17 12.74 14.33 21.63
CA SER A 17 12.18 14.55 20.31
C SER A 17 12.34 13.32 19.42
N GLU A 18 13.49 12.68 19.44
CA GLU A 18 13.74 11.45 18.66
C GLU A 18 12.87 10.30 19.14
N ALA A 19 12.72 10.15 20.47
CA ALA A 19 11.84 9.12 21.03
C ALA A 19 10.38 9.36 20.65
N HIS A 20 9.95 10.61 20.63
CA HIS A 20 8.59 10.98 20.23
C HIS A 20 8.34 10.67 18.76
N LYS A 21 9.28 11.01 17.89
CA LYS A 21 9.19 10.69 16.45
C LYS A 21 9.10 9.21 16.21
N LYS A 22 9.92 8.43 16.91
CA LYS A 22 9.91 6.98 16.81
C LYS A 22 8.57 6.41 17.24
N GLN A 23 8.02 6.93 18.33
CA GLN A 23 6.72 6.50 18.84
C GLN A 23 5.59 6.84 17.88
N LEU A 24 5.62 8.02 17.28
CA LEU A 24 4.65 8.42 16.25
C LEU A 24 4.73 7.51 15.05
N PHE A 25 5.94 7.19 14.60
CA PHE A 25 6.12 6.29 13.46
C PHE A 25 5.58 4.89 13.77
N GLU A 26 5.85 4.37 14.96
CA GLU A 26 5.34 3.06 15.37
C GLU A 26 3.81 3.04 15.39
N SER A 27 3.18 4.10 15.87
CA SER A 27 1.73 4.24 15.88
C SER A 27 1.17 4.32 14.46
N GLN A 28 1.79 5.09 13.59
CA GLN A 28 1.36 5.23 12.21
C GLN A 28 1.55 3.94 11.42
N SER A 29 2.68 3.26 11.62
CA SER A 29 2.94 2.01 10.90
C SER A 29 1.95 0.92 11.30
N ALA A 30 1.48 0.91 12.54
CA ALA A 30 0.43 0.00 12.96
C ALA A 30 -0.88 0.27 12.21
N VAL A 31 -1.23 1.54 12.00
CA VAL A 31 -2.42 1.92 11.22
C VAL A 31 -2.27 1.50 9.77
N TRP A 32 -1.12 1.79 9.17
CA TRP A 32 -0.86 1.40 7.77
C TRP A 32 -0.95 -0.11 7.59
N THR A 33 -0.33 -0.87 8.48
CA THR A 33 -0.33 -2.34 8.43
C THR A 33 -1.75 -2.87 8.57
N THR A 34 -2.54 -2.31 9.48
CA THR A 34 -3.93 -2.73 9.70
C THR A 34 -4.76 -2.47 8.45
N ARG A 35 -4.65 -1.29 7.85
CA ARG A 35 -5.42 -0.97 6.65
C ARG A 35 -5.05 -1.84 5.46
N ILE A 36 -3.76 -2.12 5.29
CA ILE A 36 -3.29 -3.02 4.23
C ILE A 36 -3.85 -4.43 4.45
N SER A 37 -3.78 -4.92 5.67
CA SER A 37 -4.29 -6.25 6.01
C SER A 37 -5.80 -6.34 5.81
N GLU A 38 -6.55 -5.33 6.21
CA GLU A 38 -7.99 -5.29 6.00
C GLU A 38 -8.36 -5.29 4.52
N LEU A 39 -7.62 -4.53 3.71
CA LEU A 39 -7.83 -4.54 2.26
C LEU A 39 -7.58 -5.92 1.66
N PHE A 40 -6.50 -6.56 2.06
CA PHE A 40 -6.17 -7.89 1.55
C PHE A 40 -7.19 -8.93 1.99
N ASP A 41 -7.67 -8.84 3.24
CA ASP A 41 -8.76 -9.70 3.72
C ASP A 41 -10.01 -9.51 2.86
N GLN A 42 -10.34 -8.27 2.54
CA GLN A 42 -11.51 -7.94 1.73
C GLN A 42 -11.36 -8.48 0.31
N ILE A 43 -10.20 -8.32 -0.30
CA ILE A 43 -9.93 -8.85 -1.64
C ILE A 43 -10.04 -10.38 -1.64
N GLU A 44 -9.49 -11.02 -0.62
CA GLU A 44 -9.57 -12.47 -0.52
C GLU A 44 -11.02 -12.95 -0.37
N GLN A 45 -11.83 -12.22 0.40
CA GLN A 45 -13.26 -12.53 0.54
C GLN A 45 -13.99 -12.38 -0.80
N TRP A 46 -13.70 -11.34 -1.53
CA TRP A 46 -14.33 -11.11 -2.84
C TRP A 46 -14.02 -12.23 -3.83
N LEU A 47 -12.80 -12.74 -3.79
CA LEU A 47 -12.33 -13.73 -4.74
C LEU A 47 -12.55 -15.18 -4.29
N GLU A 48 -12.91 -15.39 -3.03
CA GLU A 48 -13.11 -16.73 -2.49
C GLU A 48 -14.04 -17.61 -3.34
N PRO A 49 -15.21 -17.10 -3.79
CA PRO A 49 -16.11 -17.93 -4.60
C PRO A 49 -15.56 -18.37 -5.94
N VAL A 50 -14.54 -17.66 -6.45
CA VAL A 50 -13.98 -17.95 -7.79
C VAL A 50 -12.58 -18.53 -7.74
N LYS A 51 -12.03 -18.78 -6.57
CA LYS A 51 -10.72 -19.43 -6.44
C LYS A 51 -10.79 -20.84 -7.00
N ALA A 52 -9.78 -21.18 -7.80
CA ALA A 52 -9.66 -22.53 -8.36
C ALA A 52 -8.19 -22.83 -8.60
N PRO A 53 -7.72 -24.03 -8.23
CA PRO A 53 -6.32 -24.40 -8.44
C PRO A 53 -5.90 -24.20 -9.90
N ASN A 54 -4.74 -23.59 -10.11
CA ASN A 54 -4.17 -23.29 -11.41
C ASN A 54 -4.94 -22.27 -12.25
N LEU A 55 -6.08 -21.76 -11.76
CA LEU A 55 -6.87 -20.77 -12.48
C LEU A 55 -6.86 -19.43 -11.77
N LEU A 56 -7.14 -19.42 -10.48
CA LEU A 56 -7.07 -18.21 -9.67
C LEU A 56 -6.53 -18.58 -8.29
N GLU A 57 -5.37 -18.04 -7.97
CA GLU A 57 -4.74 -18.26 -6.68
C GLU A 57 -4.37 -16.93 -6.06
N VAL A 58 -4.58 -16.82 -4.74
CA VAL A 58 -4.28 -15.62 -3.98
C VAL A 58 -3.35 -15.99 -2.84
N SER A 59 -2.26 -15.24 -2.70
CA SER A 59 -1.30 -15.48 -1.61
C SER A 59 -0.76 -14.17 -1.09
N ARG A 60 -0.22 -14.20 0.14
CA ARG A 60 0.43 -13.04 0.74
C ARG A 60 1.88 -13.39 1.03
N GLU A 61 2.75 -12.41 0.88
CA GLU A 61 4.16 -12.54 1.20
C GLU A 61 4.60 -11.41 2.10
N ALA A 62 5.54 -11.71 2.99
CA ALA A 62 6.12 -10.68 3.85
C ALA A 62 6.81 -9.61 2.99
N TYR A 63 6.65 -8.36 3.38
CA TYR A 63 7.18 -7.23 2.66
C TYR A 63 7.57 -6.12 3.63
N VAL A 64 8.65 -5.42 3.33
CA VAL A 64 9.08 -4.27 4.12
C VAL A 64 8.79 -3.01 3.34
N ALA A 65 7.92 -2.16 3.90
CA ALA A 65 7.52 -0.91 3.28
C ALA A 65 8.18 0.28 3.97
N THR A 66 8.08 1.44 3.33
CA THR A 66 8.67 2.68 3.82
C THR A 66 7.57 3.69 4.13
N GLY A 67 7.71 4.38 5.24
CA GLY A 67 6.82 5.49 5.59
C GLY A 67 7.58 6.81 5.64
N PRO A 68 6.86 7.93 5.87
CA PRO A 68 7.53 9.20 6.04
C PRO A 68 8.31 9.21 7.34
N GLY A 69 9.58 9.50 7.26
CA GLY A 69 10.46 9.54 8.42
C GLY A 69 11.88 9.87 8.02
N ILE A 70 12.66 10.36 8.95
CA ILE A 70 14.06 10.69 8.76
C ILE A 70 14.84 10.14 9.94
N PRO A 71 15.92 9.37 9.71
CA PRO A 71 16.42 8.92 8.42
C PRO A 71 15.57 7.79 7.81
N VAL A 72 15.74 7.56 6.52
CA VAL A 72 14.95 6.58 5.77
C VAL A 72 15.09 5.17 6.36
N GLU A 73 16.26 4.84 6.86
CA GLU A 73 16.53 3.51 7.43
C GLU A 73 15.66 3.20 8.65
N THR A 74 15.22 4.23 9.39
CA THR A 74 14.34 4.04 10.55
C THR A 74 12.87 4.17 10.21
N SER A 75 12.54 4.46 8.95
CA SER A 75 11.16 4.66 8.52
C SER A 75 10.58 3.45 7.79
N THR A 76 11.21 2.30 7.92
CA THR A 76 10.70 1.04 7.35
C THR A 76 9.84 0.30 8.36
N PHE A 77 8.85 -0.43 7.87
CA PHE A 77 7.99 -1.25 8.71
C PHE A 77 7.63 -2.54 7.99
N LYS A 78 7.31 -3.55 8.77
CA LYS A 78 6.96 -4.87 8.24
C LYS A 78 5.48 -4.92 7.90
N THR A 79 5.18 -5.39 6.72
CA THR A 79 3.81 -5.56 6.23
C THR A 79 3.78 -6.75 5.29
N GLU A 80 2.80 -6.77 4.38
CA GLU A 80 2.62 -7.84 3.41
C GLU A 80 2.33 -7.25 2.04
N LYS A 81 2.62 -8.01 1.01
CA LYS A 81 2.13 -7.76 -0.34
C LYS A 81 1.18 -8.89 -0.73
N LEU A 82 0.23 -8.59 -1.58
CA LEU A 82 -0.75 -9.54 -2.06
C LEU A 82 -0.43 -9.94 -3.49
N SER A 83 -0.42 -11.24 -3.75
CA SER A 83 -0.20 -11.77 -5.10
C SER A 83 -1.43 -12.52 -5.55
N ILE A 84 -1.92 -12.18 -6.74
CA ILE A 84 -3.03 -12.89 -7.40
C ILE A 84 -2.48 -13.44 -8.70
N VAL A 85 -2.61 -14.75 -8.90
CA VAL A 85 -2.27 -15.38 -10.17
C VAL A 85 -3.56 -15.80 -10.83
N ILE A 86 -3.86 -15.22 -11.99
CA ILE A 86 -5.08 -15.53 -12.73
C ILE A 86 -4.73 -15.91 -14.15
N ALA A 87 -5.21 -17.09 -14.57
CA ALA A 87 -4.92 -17.65 -15.89
C ALA A 87 -3.42 -17.65 -16.21
N GLY A 88 -2.59 -17.91 -15.19
CA GLY A 88 -1.14 -17.92 -15.32
C GLY A 88 -0.48 -16.54 -15.28
N LYS A 89 -1.23 -15.47 -15.12
CA LYS A 89 -0.69 -14.12 -15.10
C LYS A 89 -0.64 -13.59 -13.67
N PRO A 90 0.52 -13.10 -13.22
CA PRO A 90 0.64 -12.57 -11.86
C PRO A 90 0.18 -11.12 -11.78
N VAL A 91 -0.52 -10.80 -10.71
CA VAL A 91 -0.88 -9.43 -10.33
C VAL A 91 -0.43 -9.25 -8.89
N GLU A 92 0.29 -8.17 -8.62
CA GLU A 92 0.77 -7.91 -7.28
C GLU A 92 0.28 -6.55 -6.77
N PHE A 93 -0.16 -6.52 -5.52
CA PHE A 93 -0.46 -5.30 -4.79
C PHE A 93 0.66 -5.10 -3.79
N VAL A 94 1.51 -4.11 -4.05
CA VAL A 94 2.74 -3.90 -3.30
C VAL A 94 2.67 -2.57 -2.56
N PRO A 95 2.85 -2.55 -1.23
CA PRO A 95 2.87 -1.28 -0.50
C PRO A 95 3.95 -0.35 -1.04
N GLU A 96 3.56 0.89 -1.29
CA GLU A 96 4.46 1.96 -1.71
C GLU A 96 4.91 2.76 -0.50
N VAL A 97 5.58 3.88 -0.73
CA VAL A 97 5.91 4.81 0.35
C VAL A 97 4.61 5.38 0.91
N MET A 98 4.39 5.19 2.21
CA MET A 98 3.19 5.69 2.86
C MET A 98 3.24 7.20 3.00
N GLY A 99 2.07 7.83 2.96
CA GLY A 99 1.96 9.27 3.09
C GLY A 99 1.77 9.72 4.53
N ALA A 100 1.96 11.01 4.76
CA ALA A 100 1.69 11.61 6.06
C ALA A 100 0.20 11.58 6.38
N GLY A 101 -0.15 11.61 7.67
CA GLY A 101 -1.54 11.65 8.11
C GLY A 101 -2.30 10.34 7.92
N GLY A 102 -1.58 9.22 7.84
CA GLY A 102 -2.21 7.91 7.73
C GLY A 102 -2.62 7.50 6.32
N VAL A 103 -2.12 8.20 5.31
CA VAL A 103 -2.39 7.85 3.91
C VAL A 103 -1.68 6.54 3.56
N VAL A 104 -2.43 5.57 3.01
CA VAL A 104 -1.89 4.28 2.58
C VAL A 104 -1.94 4.21 1.07
N SER A 105 -0.82 3.85 0.46
CA SER A 105 -0.70 3.73 -0.98
C SER A 105 -0.10 2.37 -1.36
N LEU A 106 -0.74 1.70 -2.32
CA LEU A 106 -0.29 0.43 -2.86
C LEU A 106 -0.12 0.55 -4.36
N GLY A 107 1.02 0.09 -4.86
CA GLY A 107 1.23 -0.03 -6.30
C GLY A 107 0.66 -1.34 -6.82
N ILE A 108 0.15 -1.32 -8.03
CA ILE A 108 -0.41 -2.51 -8.67
C ILE A 108 0.41 -2.85 -9.89
N VAL A 109 0.93 -4.07 -9.91
CA VAL A 109 1.79 -4.56 -10.97
C VAL A 109 1.06 -5.70 -11.70
N GLY A 110 1.11 -5.65 -13.03
CA GLY A 110 0.60 -6.73 -13.87
C GLY A 110 -0.85 -6.62 -14.30
N LEU A 111 -1.57 -5.58 -13.87
CA LEU A 111 -2.99 -5.46 -14.15
C LEU A 111 -3.31 -4.65 -15.40
N THR A 112 -2.43 -3.77 -15.82
CA THR A 112 -2.71 -2.93 -16.98
C THR A 112 -1.70 -3.17 -18.08
N ALA A 113 -2.21 -3.13 -19.31
CA ALA A 113 -1.37 -3.07 -20.49
C ALA A 113 -0.81 -1.66 -20.72
N ALA A 114 -1.20 -0.70 -19.89
CA ALA A 114 -0.75 0.68 -20.05
C ALA A 114 0.71 0.79 -19.65
N ARG A 115 1.54 1.05 -20.63
CA ARG A 115 3.00 1.11 -20.44
C ARG A 115 3.45 2.33 -19.66
N LEU A 116 2.62 3.37 -19.62
CA LEU A 116 3.00 4.68 -19.09
C LEU A 116 2.19 5.07 -17.86
N GLY A 117 1.26 4.25 -17.45
CA GLY A 117 0.44 4.58 -16.31
C GLY A 117 0.86 3.80 -15.08
N SER A 118 1.17 4.48 -14.00
CA SER A 118 1.20 3.81 -12.72
C SER A 118 -0.23 3.77 -12.19
N VAL A 119 -0.63 2.60 -11.71
CA VAL A 119 -1.92 2.41 -11.08
C VAL A 119 -1.68 2.19 -9.60
N SER A 120 -2.40 2.91 -8.77
CA SER A 120 -2.26 2.83 -7.32
C SER A 120 -3.61 2.71 -6.64
N LEU A 121 -3.63 2.01 -5.51
CA LEU A 121 -4.75 2.03 -4.59
C LEU A 121 -4.37 2.93 -3.43
N VAL A 122 -5.23 3.91 -3.12
CA VAL A 122 -4.96 4.89 -2.09
C VAL A 122 -6.14 4.96 -1.13
N CYS A 123 -5.85 4.90 0.16
CA CYS A 123 -6.81 5.15 1.22
C CYS A 123 -6.35 6.38 1.98
N GLN A 124 -7.17 7.42 1.96
CA GLN A 124 -6.84 8.71 2.57
C GLN A 124 -7.81 9.02 3.70
N PRO A 125 -7.34 9.06 4.95
CA PRO A 125 -8.20 9.42 6.06
C PRO A 125 -8.77 10.85 5.90
N PRO A 126 -9.98 11.13 6.42
CA PRO A 126 -10.80 10.25 7.27
C PRO A 126 -11.62 9.22 6.50
N ALA A 127 -11.54 9.19 5.19
CA ALA A 127 -12.26 8.20 4.39
C ALA A 127 -11.69 6.81 4.63
N ASN A 128 -12.57 5.81 4.73
CA ASN A 128 -12.16 4.40 4.87
C ASN A 128 -12.22 3.66 3.54
N ASN A 129 -12.49 4.38 2.46
CA ASN A 129 -12.64 3.80 1.14
C ASN A 129 -11.32 3.82 0.40
N TRP A 130 -11.09 2.78 -0.36
CA TRP A 130 -9.94 2.70 -1.24
C TRP A 130 -10.31 3.29 -2.60
N GLN A 131 -9.40 4.06 -3.16
CA GLN A 131 -9.54 4.65 -4.48
C GLN A 131 -8.51 4.06 -5.43
N TRP A 132 -8.99 3.70 -6.61
CA TRP A 132 -8.12 3.29 -7.71
C TRP A 132 -7.71 4.55 -8.47
N ARG A 133 -6.41 4.81 -8.53
CA ARG A 133 -5.88 5.98 -9.23
C ARG A 133 -4.98 5.54 -10.36
N LYS A 134 -5.30 6.00 -11.54
CA LYS A 134 -4.52 5.74 -12.73
C LYS A 134 -3.91 7.04 -13.22
N THR A 135 -2.58 7.09 -13.30
CA THR A 135 -1.86 8.27 -13.80
C THR A 135 -2.14 8.43 -15.28
N ASN A 136 -2.44 9.65 -15.69
CA ASN A 136 -2.90 9.96 -17.06
C ASN A 136 -2.00 11.01 -17.70
N GLY A 137 -0.68 10.74 -17.75
CA GLY A 137 0.30 11.65 -18.33
C GLY A 137 0.41 12.95 -17.56
N LEU A 138 0.23 14.08 -18.24
CA LEU A 138 0.28 15.40 -17.62
C LEU A 138 -1.09 15.86 -17.09
N LYS A 139 -2.12 15.05 -17.29
CA LYS A 139 -3.46 15.37 -16.82
C LYS A 139 -3.65 14.88 -15.40
N ASP A 140 -4.73 15.34 -14.76
CA ASP A 140 -5.11 14.82 -13.47
C ASP A 140 -5.36 13.31 -13.54
N PRO A 141 -5.00 12.54 -12.50
CA PRO A 141 -5.22 11.11 -12.53
C PRO A 141 -6.71 10.78 -12.56
N ASP A 142 -7.05 9.69 -13.25
CA ASP A 142 -8.38 9.12 -13.20
C ASP A 142 -8.57 8.43 -11.86
N VAL A 143 -9.67 8.70 -11.18
CA VAL A 143 -9.97 8.17 -9.86
C VAL A 143 -11.29 7.41 -9.89
N PHE A 144 -11.27 6.18 -9.41
CA PHE A 144 -12.44 5.31 -9.35
C PHE A 144 -12.56 4.71 -7.96
N ALA A 145 -13.79 4.46 -7.53
CA ALA A 145 -14.02 3.70 -6.30
C ALA A 145 -13.59 2.26 -6.51
N PHE A 146 -12.86 1.72 -5.54
CA PHE A 146 -12.39 0.34 -5.60
C PHE A 146 -13.34 -0.56 -4.84
N ASP A 147 -14.00 -1.47 -5.56
CA ASP A 147 -14.91 -2.44 -4.98
C ASP A 147 -14.75 -3.80 -5.68
N ALA A 148 -15.55 -4.77 -5.26
CA ALA A 148 -15.48 -6.12 -5.79
C ALA A 148 -15.73 -6.16 -7.29
N ASN A 149 -16.72 -5.40 -7.76
CA ASN A 149 -17.04 -5.36 -9.19
C ASN A 149 -15.94 -4.72 -10.00
N PHE A 150 -15.33 -3.66 -9.49
CA PHE A 150 -14.22 -3.00 -10.17
C PHE A 150 -13.02 -3.95 -10.31
N LEU A 151 -12.67 -4.63 -9.22
CA LEU A 151 -11.56 -5.60 -9.25
C LEU A 151 -11.87 -6.73 -10.23
N ALA A 152 -13.08 -7.25 -10.19
CA ALA A 152 -13.48 -8.34 -11.09
C ALA A 152 -13.36 -7.92 -12.55
N GLN A 153 -13.77 -6.71 -12.91
CA GLN A 153 -13.63 -6.19 -14.25
C GLN A 153 -12.18 -6.10 -14.70
N GLN A 154 -11.30 -5.64 -13.81
CA GLN A 154 -9.88 -5.54 -14.13
C GLN A 154 -9.26 -6.93 -14.32
N LEU A 155 -9.62 -7.89 -13.50
CA LEU A 155 -9.11 -9.25 -13.63
C LEU A 155 -9.65 -9.96 -14.87
N GLN A 156 -10.89 -9.68 -15.27
CA GLN A 156 -11.46 -10.25 -16.50
C GLN A 156 -10.63 -9.88 -17.72
N GLY A 157 -10.03 -8.70 -17.73
CA GLY A 157 -9.17 -8.26 -18.84
C GLY A 157 -7.91 -9.07 -19.00
N LEU A 158 -7.52 -9.85 -17.99
CA LEU A 158 -6.33 -10.69 -18.04
C LEU A 158 -6.62 -12.09 -18.56
N ILE A 159 -7.88 -12.48 -18.62
CA ILE A 159 -8.25 -13.81 -19.09
C ILE A 159 -8.20 -13.84 -20.62
N PRO A 160 -7.42 -14.74 -21.21
CA PRO A 160 -7.37 -14.85 -22.66
C PRO A 160 -8.75 -15.21 -23.22
N ARG A 161 -9.18 -14.46 -24.23
CA ARG A 161 -10.43 -14.79 -24.91
C ARG A 161 -10.10 -15.76 -26.04
N ASN A 162 -10.51 -16.99 -25.88
CA ASN A 162 -10.35 -17.97 -26.94
C ASN A 162 -11.45 -17.73 -27.96
N ARG A 163 -11.04 -17.26 -29.11
CA ARG A 163 -11.93 -17.21 -30.27
C ARG A 163 -11.70 -18.48 -31.07
N ILE A 164 -12.70 -19.29 -31.04
CA ILE A 164 -12.72 -20.48 -31.88
C ILE A 164 -13.34 -20.09 -33.21
#